data_aacc98672cacbd00c24a002927323a14
#
_entry.id   aacc98672cacbd00c24a002927323a14
#
_cell.length_a   1.000
_cell.length_b   1.000
_cell.length_c   1.000
_cell.angle_alpha   90.00
_cell.angle_beta   90.00
_cell.angle_gamma   90.00
#
_symmetry.space_group_name_H-M   'P 1'
#
loop_
_entity.id
_entity.type
_entity.pdbx_description
1 polymer ?
#
loop_
_entity_poly.entity_id
_entity_poly.type
_entity_poly.pdbx_seq_one_letter_code
_entity_poly.pdbx_strand_id
1 'polypeptide(L)'
;MNRFACAICCAAVAMFAAVSQAAIKKGPVKSPQSRPAAARRGQTAAKQPVKKPQPAVESPYRRTPYVGALAIDAKSGRILFSDGADRIARPASVTKLMTALLVLEDVAAGKYTLDTQVAAGPMALRMEPSIIGFTDGKKPPHPVSWSVDTLLYALMIRSANDAAVALAEHSAGTMEAFVARMNARAKSLGMNSTAYHNPNGLPPNAGKKYPWREFNVTTCSDQAKLAREIVLRHPQLLKYTSRKTWTMPNGQTIVNHNNVMRMDKWKIVNPDGTEAVDGLKTGYIDAGGSSVVLTGRRGAHRAIVIVLGSASAQLRDEHARSLMSDALSAL
;
A
#
# COMPACT_ATOMS: atom_id res chain seq x y z
N MET A 1 31.07 -58.37 0.26
CA MET A 1 30.27 -59.62 0.29
C MET A 1 28.87 -59.27 0.70
N ASN A 2 27.87 -59.78 -0.07
CA ASN A 2 26.40 -59.72 0.09
C ASN A 2 25.72 -58.34 -0.09
N ARG A 3 25.22 -58.00 -1.21
CA ARG A 3 24.06 -58.32 -2.10
C ARG A 3 22.83 -58.83 -1.35
N PHE A 4 21.74 -58.01 -1.32
CA PHE A 4 20.38 -58.49 -1.56
C PHE A 4 19.56 -57.35 -2.20
N ALA A 5 19.15 -57.60 -3.44
CA ALA A 5 18.11 -56.89 -4.15
C ALA A 5 16.76 -57.59 -3.87
N CYS A 6 15.70 -56.85 -3.81
CA CYS A 6 14.37 -57.39 -4.04
C CYS A 6 13.51 -56.38 -4.81
N ALA A 7 13.25 -56.73 -6.04
CA ALA A 7 12.24 -56.16 -6.90
C ALA A 7 10.92 -56.89 -6.68
N ILE A 8 9.80 -56.30 -7.09
CA ILE A 8 8.43 -56.82 -7.36
C ILE A 8 7.46 -55.69 -6.93
N CYS A 9 6.50 -55.18 -7.67
CA CYS A 9 5.83 -55.59 -8.91
C CYS A 9 5.07 -54.38 -9.50
N CYS A 10 5.08 -54.31 -10.82
CA CYS A 10 4.12 -53.56 -11.61
C CYS A 10 2.71 -54.18 -11.52
N ALA A 11 1.68 -53.37 -11.45
CA ALA A 11 0.34 -53.73 -11.93
C ALA A 11 -0.32 -52.52 -12.58
N ALA A 12 -0.40 -52.54 -13.88
CA ALA A 12 -1.22 -51.69 -14.71
C ALA A 12 -2.66 -52.19 -14.69
N VAL A 13 -3.63 -51.31 -14.57
CA VAL A 13 -5.01 -51.58 -14.97
C VAL A 13 -5.49 -50.44 -15.84
N ALA A 14 -5.61 -50.71 -17.12
CA ALA A 14 -6.34 -49.91 -18.09
C ALA A 14 -7.79 -50.37 -18.08
N MET A 15 -8.72 -49.43 -18.06
CA MET A 15 -10.11 -49.65 -18.48
C MET A 15 -10.73 -48.42 -19.12
N PHE A 16 -10.86 -48.52 -20.42
CA PHE A 16 -11.98 -48.30 -21.33
C PHE A 16 -12.71 -46.96 -21.31
N ALA A 17 -12.46 -46.29 -22.44
CA ALA A 17 -13.31 -45.26 -23.02
C ALA A 17 -14.61 -45.84 -23.56
N ALA A 18 -15.74 -45.19 -23.30
CA ALA A 18 -16.99 -45.37 -24.06
C ALA A 18 -17.36 -44.03 -24.68
N VAL A 19 -17.17 -43.89 -25.97
CA VAL A 19 -17.61 -42.78 -26.79
C VAL A 19 -19.05 -43.03 -27.20
N SER A 20 -19.97 -42.14 -26.79
CA SER A 20 -21.32 -42.10 -27.34
C SER A 20 -21.38 -40.96 -28.38
N GLN A 21 -21.49 -41.34 -29.64
CA GLN A 21 -21.79 -40.43 -30.76
C GLN A 21 -23.28 -40.21 -30.82
N ALA A 22 -23.74 -39.01 -30.52
CA ALA A 22 -25.11 -38.56 -30.86
C ALA A 22 -25.06 -37.75 -32.16
N ALA A 23 -25.71 -38.28 -33.20
CA ALA A 23 -25.82 -37.68 -34.51
C ALA A 23 -26.68 -36.41 -34.48
N ILE A 24 -26.12 -35.28 -34.91
CA ILE A 24 -26.85 -34.03 -35.12
C ILE A 24 -27.40 -34.01 -36.55
N LYS A 25 -28.71 -34.10 -36.70
CA LYS A 25 -29.44 -33.87 -37.97
C LYS A 25 -29.38 -32.41 -38.38
N LYS A 26 -28.81 -32.12 -39.54
CA LYS A 26 -28.83 -30.81 -40.17
C LYS A 26 -30.26 -30.56 -40.77
N GLY A 27 -30.99 -29.57 -40.26
CA GLY A 27 -32.16 -29.01 -40.88
C GLY A 27 -31.79 -27.84 -41.81
N PRO A 28 -32.65 -27.47 -42.80
CA PRO A 28 -32.26 -26.56 -43.88
C PRO A 28 -32.23 -25.09 -43.40
N VAL A 29 -31.16 -24.42 -43.87
CA VAL A 29 -30.91 -22.98 -43.66
C VAL A 29 -31.94 -22.17 -44.50
N LYS A 30 -32.81 -21.36 -43.85
CA LYS A 30 -33.60 -20.32 -44.50
C LYS A 30 -32.82 -19.02 -44.58
N SER A 31 -32.67 -18.48 -45.78
CA SER A 31 -32.09 -17.16 -46.05
C SER A 31 -32.85 -16.02 -45.35
N PRO A 32 -32.20 -14.97 -44.88
CA PRO A 32 -32.88 -13.84 -44.25
C PRO A 32 -33.49 -12.89 -45.34
N GLN A 33 -34.77 -12.69 -45.24
CA GLN A 33 -35.47 -11.63 -45.99
C GLN A 33 -35.10 -10.25 -45.40
N SER A 34 -34.78 -9.32 -46.30
CA SER A 34 -34.51 -7.92 -46.04
C SER A 34 -35.74 -7.20 -45.44
N ARG A 35 -35.60 -6.62 -44.26
CA ARG A 35 -36.55 -5.66 -43.66
C ARG A 35 -36.12 -4.23 -43.96
N PRO A 36 -37.05 -3.29 -44.23
CA PRO A 36 -36.71 -1.90 -44.54
C PRO A 36 -36.19 -1.13 -43.30
N ALA A 37 -35.30 -0.20 -43.54
CA ALA A 37 -34.68 0.65 -42.54
C ALA A 37 -35.70 1.56 -41.87
N ALA A 38 -35.92 1.36 -40.56
CA ALA A 38 -36.66 2.29 -39.71
C ALA A 38 -35.70 3.42 -39.23
N ALA A 39 -36.13 4.65 -39.46
CA ALA A 39 -35.42 5.85 -39.10
C ALA A 39 -35.08 5.88 -37.60
N ARG A 40 -33.77 5.93 -37.24
CA ARG A 40 -33.29 6.17 -35.88
C ARG A 40 -33.62 7.63 -35.52
N ARG A 41 -34.68 7.84 -34.74
CA ARG A 41 -34.82 9.07 -33.94
C ARG A 41 -33.71 9.11 -32.91
N GLY A 42 -32.90 10.17 -32.97
CA GLY A 42 -31.85 10.44 -31.99
C GLY A 42 -32.46 10.58 -30.58
N GLN A 43 -32.20 9.61 -29.73
CA GLN A 43 -32.36 9.79 -28.28
C GLN A 43 -31.14 10.55 -27.78
N THR A 44 -31.33 11.83 -27.46
CA THR A 44 -30.40 12.63 -26.68
C THR A 44 -30.28 11.98 -25.32
N ALA A 45 -29.09 11.40 -25.03
CA ALA A 45 -28.80 10.88 -23.73
C ALA A 45 -28.88 12.03 -22.70
N ALA A 46 -29.87 11.97 -21.84
CA ALA A 46 -30.02 12.90 -20.74
C ALA A 46 -28.76 12.78 -19.85
N LYS A 47 -28.00 13.86 -19.75
CA LYS A 47 -26.88 13.97 -18.80
C LYS A 47 -27.42 13.73 -17.39
N GLN A 48 -27.02 12.64 -16.75
CA GLN A 48 -27.28 12.41 -15.33
C GLN A 48 -26.79 13.63 -14.52
N PRO A 49 -27.57 14.15 -13.57
CA PRO A 49 -27.16 15.28 -12.78
C PRO A 49 -25.90 14.86 -11.97
N VAL A 50 -24.82 15.63 -12.15
CA VAL A 50 -23.61 15.49 -11.34
C VAL A 50 -24.02 15.71 -9.89
N LYS A 51 -23.99 14.66 -9.07
CA LYS A 51 -24.23 14.77 -7.64
C LYS A 51 -23.25 15.81 -7.09
N LYS A 52 -23.76 16.94 -6.60
CA LYS A 52 -22.95 17.90 -5.83
C LYS A 52 -22.25 17.13 -4.71
N PRO A 53 -20.96 17.39 -4.45
CA PRO A 53 -20.27 16.76 -3.33
C PRO A 53 -21.05 17.07 -2.06
N GLN A 54 -21.51 16.05 -1.36
CA GLN A 54 -22.07 16.23 -0.02
C GLN A 54 -20.97 16.78 0.87
N PRO A 55 -21.28 17.76 1.76
CA PRO A 55 -20.29 18.24 2.72
C PRO A 55 -19.75 17.05 3.50
N ALA A 56 -18.42 16.95 3.57
CA ALA A 56 -17.76 15.87 4.28
C ALA A 56 -18.22 15.88 5.73
N VAL A 57 -18.87 14.81 6.18
CA VAL A 57 -19.29 14.65 7.57
C VAL A 57 -18.01 14.69 8.41
N GLU A 58 -17.88 15.70 9.26
CA GLU A 58 -16.78 15.81 10.22
C GLU A 58 -16.88 14.64 11.21
N SER A 59 -15.80 13.91 11.36
CA SER A 59 -15.68 12.84 12.34
C SER A 59 -14.47 13.13 13.23
N PRO A 60 -14.35 12.54 14.41
CA PRO A 60 -13.17 12.74 15.25
C PRO A 60 -11.85 12.33 14.55
N TYR A 61 -11.93 11.53 13.49
CA TYR A 61 -10.78 11.02 12.74
C TYR A 61 -10.58 11.66 11.36
N ARG A 62 -11.45 12.62 10.98
CA ARG A 62 -11.36 13.35 9.71
C ARG A 62 -11.88 14.77 9.91
N ARG A 63 -11.00 15.77 9.80
CA ARG A 63 -11.31 17.19 10.10
C ARG A 63 -10.71 18.13 9.08
N THR A 64 -11.27 19.32 9.03
CA THR A 64 -10.73 20.48 8.33
C THR A 64 -9.99 21.36 9.34
N PRO A 65 -8.71 21.69 9.13
CA PRO A 65 -7.87 21.20 8.01
C PRO A 65 -7.36 19.77 8.20
N TYR A 66 -7.22 19.27 9.46
CA TYR A 66 -6.70 17.94 9.84
C TYR A 66 -7.10 17.59 11.28
N VAL A 67 -6.90 16.34 11.69
CA VAL A 67 -7.02 15.89 13.08
C VAL A 67 -5.81 16.34 13.89
N GLY A 68 -4.60 16.18 13.35
CA GLY A 68 -3.36 16.61 13.98
C GLY A 68 -2.26 16.84 12.95
N ALA A 69 -1.32 17.74 13.30
CA ALA A 69 -0.12 18.01 12.54
C ALA A 69 1.10 18.24 13.46
N LEU A 70 2.27 17.82 13.01
CA LEU A 70 3.52 17.91 13.74
C LEU A 70 4.68 18.10 12.77
N ALA A 71 5.63 18.98 13.09
CA ALA A 71 6.91 19.08 12.43
C ALA A 71 8.04 19.00 13.46
N ILE A 72 9.07 18.24 13.17
CA ILE A 72 10.22 18.06 14.06
C ILE A 72 11.54 18.10 13.29
N ASP A 73 12.61 18.46 13.98
CA ASP A 73 13.97 18.14 13.57
C ASP A 73 14.22 16.64 13.74
N ALA A 74 14.58 15.96 12.67
CA ALA A 74 14.79 14.52 12.70
C ALA A 74 15.94 14.11 13.64
N LYS A 75 17.02 14.87 13.70
CA LYS A 75 18.22 14.56 14.49
C LYS A 75 17.97 14.71 15.99
N SER A 76 17.54 15.88 16.44
CA SER A 76 17.34 16.18 17.85
C SER A 76 15.98 15.72 18.39
N GLY A 77 14.96 15.62 17.53
CA GLY A 77 13.58 15.44 17.95
C GLY A 77 12.89 16.72 18.40
N ARG A 78 13.57 17.88 18.30
CA ARG A 78 13.00 19.18 18.66
C ARG A 78 11.73 19.44 17.84
N ILE A 79 10.65 19.80 18.55
CA ILE A 79 9.39 20.17 17.93
C ILE A 79 9.55 21.56 17.30
N LEU A 80 9.20 21.68 16.02
CA LEU A 80 9.21 22.90 15.23
C LEU A 80 7.78 23.47 15.07
N PHE A 81 6.79 22.56 15.01
CA PHE A 81 5.38 22.88 14.98
C PHE A 81 4.57 21.75 15.61
N SER A 82 3.48 22.08 16.32
CA SER A 82 2.58 21.09 16.91
C SER A 82 1.17 21.63 17.00
N ASP A 83 0.20 20.92 16.42
CA ASP A 83 -1.23 21.15 16.60
C ASP A 83 -1.96 19.81 16.64
N GLY A 84 -2.62 19.52 17.75
CA GLY A 84 -3.33 18.27 17.95
C GLY A 84 -2.47 17.01 17.78
N ALA A 85 -1.15 17.10 18.05
CA ALA A 85 -0.20 16.04 17.75
C ALA A 85 -0.49 14.71 18.45
N ASP A 86 -1.17 14.74 19.61
CA ASP A 86 -1.54 13.57 20.40
C ASP A 86 -3.01 13.12 20.20
N ARG A 87 -3.75 13.79 19.32
CA ARG A 87 -5.11 13.34 18.96
C ARG A 87 -5.03 12.02 18.19
N ILE A 88 -5.90 11.08 18.56
CA ILE A 88 -6.01 9.79 17.89
C ILE A 88 -6.52 9.98 16.47
N ALA A 89 -5.80 9.40 15.52
CA ALA A 89 -6.14 9.38 14.10
C ALA A 89 -6.09 7.96 13.55
N ARG A 90 -6.69 7.73 12.40
CA ARG A 90 -6.62 6.48 11.64
C ARG A 90 -5.56 6.63 10.55
N PRO A 91 -4.42 5.94 10.64
CA PRO A 91 -3.28 6.19 9.77
C PRO A 91 -3.51 5.78 8.30
N ALA A 92 -4.49 4.92 8.05
CA ALA A 92 -4.63 4.28 6.74
C ALA A 92 -3.28 3.67 6.28
N SER A 93 -2.91 3.82 5.01
CA SER A 93 -1.66 3.26 4.46
C SER A 93 -0.36 3.86 5.04
N VAL A 94 -0.41 4.86 5.92
CA VAL A 94 0.79 5.24 6.71
C VAL A 94 1.26 4.07 7.59
N THR A 95 0.35 3.17 7.98
CA THR A 95 0.64 1.87 8.61
C THR A 95 1.81 1.11 7.96
N LYS A 96 1.94 1.19 6.63
CA LYS A 96 2.96 0.46 5.86
C LYS A 96 4.40 0.88 6.18
N LEU A 97 4.59 2.00 6.88
CA LEU A 97 5.91 2.37 7.43
C LEU A 97 6.38 1.38 8.47
N MET A 98 5.49 0.92 9.37
CA MET A 98 5.82 -0.12 10.34
C MET A 98 6.07 -1.47 9.66
N THR A 99 5.26 -1.80 8.65
CA THR A 99 5.46 -3.03 7.86
C THR A 99 6.83 -3.04 7.17
N ALA A 100 7.20 -1.93 6.51
CA ALA A 100 8.49 -1.80 5.86
C ALA A 100 9.66 -1.85 6.86
N LEU A 101 9.52 -1.20 8.02
CA LEU A 101 10.53 -1.24 9.09
C LEU A 101 10.81 -2.68 9.53
N LEU A 102 9.77 -3.45 9.86
CA LEU A 102 9.94 -4.83 10.32
C LEU A 102 10.58 -5.74 9.24
N VAL A 103 10.21 -5.54 7.98
CA VAL A 103 10.82 -6.29 6.86
C VAL A 103 12.29 -5.95 6.72
N LEU A 104 12.67 -4.67 6.81
CA LEU A 104 14.08 -4.24 6.76
C LEU A 104 14.89 -4.71 7.98
N GLU A 105 14.27 -4.76 9.16
CA GLU A 105 14.89 -5.35 10.36
C GLU A 105 15.14 -6.85 10.19
N ASP A 106 14.21 -7.58 9.58
CA ASP A 106 14.38 -9.01 9.28
C ASP A 106 15.50 -9.26 8.26
N VAL A 107 15.59 -8.42 7.22
CA VAL A 107 16.71 -8.46 6.26
C VAL A 107 18.03 -8.15 6.95
N ALA A 108 18.09 -7.13 7.80
CA ALA A 108 19.28 -6.77 8.55
C ALA A 108 19.71 -7.87 9.55
N ALA A 109 18.74 -8.62 10.09
CA ALA A 109 18.97 -9.76 10.95
C ALA A 109 19.35 -11.05 10.20
N GLY A 110 19.43 -11.02 8.86
CA GLY A 110 19.78 -12.16 8.04
C GLY A 110 18.73 -13.25 7.94
N LYS A 111 17.46 -12.98 8.31
CA LYS A 111 16.38 -13.98 8.21
C LYS A 111 16.06 -14.34 6.76
N TYR A 112 16.19 -13.38 5.88
CA TYR A 112 16.07 -13.50 4.42
C TYR A 112 16.77 -12.31 3.76
N THR A 113 16.90 -12.33 2.43
CA THR A 113 17.55 -11.25 1.67
C THR A 113 16.54 -10.43 0.88
N LEU A 114 16.96 -9.31 0.32
CA LEU A 114 16.13 -8.51 -0.59
C LEU A 114 15.74 -9.28 -1.87
N ASP A 115 16.55 -10.26 -2.29
CA ASP A 115 16.31 -11.09 -3.49
C ASP A 115 15.40 -12.29 -3.21
N THR A 116 15.10 -12.57 -1.93
CA THR A 116 14.22 -13.67 -1.54
C THR A 116 12.86 -13.53 -2.22
N GLN A 117 12.44 -14.61 -2.90
CA GLN A 117 11.17 -14.64 -3.64
C GLN A 117 10.00 -14.95 -2.69
N VAL A 118 8.98 -14.12 -2.73
CA VAL A 118 7.77 -14.21 -1.91
C VAL A 118 6.58 -14.49 -2.81
N ALA A 119 5.94 -15.62 -2.60
CA ALA A 119 4.64 -15.95 -3.22
C ALA A 119 3.51 -15.31 -2.41
N ALA A 120 2.41 -14.98 -3.08
CA ALA A 120 1.21 -14.52 -2.38
C ALA A 120 0.45 -15.69 -1.75
N GLY A 121 0.20 -15.58 -0.46
CA GLY A 121 -0.77 -16.43 0.22
C GLY A 121 -2.23 -16.08 -0.14
N PRO A 122 -3.20 -16.90 0.27
CA PRO A 122 -4.62 -16.70 -0.05
C PRO A 122 -5.15 -15.34 0.40
N MET A 123 -4.63 -14.76 1.49
CA MET A 123 -5.05 -13.46 1.97
C MET A 123 -4.52 -12.33 1.07
N ALA A 124 -3.24 -12.38 0.65
CA ALA A 124 -2.66 -11.40 -0.25
C ALA A 124 -3.41 -11.35 -1.60
N LEU A 125 -3.82 -12.50 -2.13
CA LEU A 125 -4.58 -12.61 -3.38
C LEU A 125 -6.01 -12.01 -3.32
N ARG A 126 -6.55 -11.77 -2.12
CA ARG A 126 -7.87 -11.15 -1.93
C ARG A 126 -7.79 -9.63 -1.72
N MET A 127 -6.58 -9.07 -1.61
CA MET A 127 -6.43 -7.65 -1.29
C MET A 127 -6.92 -6.76 -2.43
N GLU A 128 -7.62 -5.68 -2.06
CA GLU A 128 -8.06 -4.57 -2.89
C GLU A 128 -8.27 -3.35 -1.98
N PRO A 129 -8.37 -2.14 -2.51
CA PRO A 129 -7.80 -1.68 -3.78
C PRO A 129 -6.28 -1.50 -3.66
N SER A 130 -5.65 -0.96 -4.68
CA SER A 130 -4.20 -0.67 -4.69
C SER A 130 -3.38 -1.94 -4.52
N ILE A 131 -3.25 -2.69 -5.60
CA ILE A 131 -2.49 -3.95 -5.68
C ILE A 131 -1.52 -3.90 -6.86
N ILE A 132 -0.55 -4.81 -6.86
CA ILE A 132 0.33 -5.08 -8.01
C ILE A 132 -0.02 -6.39 -8.70
N GLY A 133 -0.68 -7.31 -7.98
CA GLY A 133 -1.00 -8.65 -8.45
C GLY A 133 0.18 -9.61 -8.35
N PHE A 134 -0.16 -10.90 -8.30
CA PHE A 134 0.79 -12.01 -8.24
C PHE A 134 0.56 -13.00 -9.39
N THR A 135 0.34 -12.43 -10.59
CA THR A 135 0.20 -13.19 -11.83
C THR A 135 1.05 -12.56 -12.92
N ASP A 136 1.41 -13.36 -13.94
CA ASP A 136 2.19 -12.90 -15.09
C ASP A 136 1.39 -12.06 -16.10
N GLY A 137 0.09 -11.85 -15.85
CA GLY A 137 -0.80 -11.09 -16.72
C GLY A 137 -1.20 -11.78 -18.01
N LYS A 138 -0.74 -13.02 -18.27
CA LYS A 138 -1.11 -13.81 -19.45
C LYS A 138 -2.52 -14.40 -19.33
N LYS A 139 -3.00 -15.02 -20.40
CA LYS A 139 -4.27 -15.74 -20.43
C LYS A 139 -4.03 -17.18 -20.88
N PRO A 140 -4.26 -18.19 -20.03
CA PRO A 140 -4.63 -18.09 -18.61
C PRO A 140 -3.49 -17.48 -17.76
N PRO A 141 -3.80 -16.79 -16.63
CA PRO A 141 -2.79 -16.22 -15.78
C PRO A 141 -2.05 -17.29 -14.98
N HIS A 142 -0.73 -17.15 -14.86
CA HIS A 142 0.09 -18.03 -14.01
C HIS A 142 0.51 -17.26 -12.76
N PRO A 143 0.58 -17.92 -11.59
CA PRO A 143 1.08 -17.30 -10.37
C PRO A 143 2.55 -16.93 -10.51
N VAL A 144 2.94 -15.78 -9.95
CA VAL A 144 4.33 -15.34 -9.89
C VAL A 144 4.70 -15.00 -8.44
N SER A 145 5.98 -15.11 -8.13
CA SER A 145 6.57 -14.57 -6.91
C SER A 145 7.28 -13.27 -7.20
N TRP A 146 7.38 -12.40 -6.21
CA TRP A 146 8.12 -11.17 -6.28
C TRP A 146 9.23 -11.16 -5.23
N SER A 147 10.38 -10.59 -5.56
CA SER A 147 11.44 -10.38 -4.56
C SER A 147 10.98 -9.43 -3.45
N VAL A 148 11.53 -9.57 -2.25
CA VAL A 148 11.31 -8.64 -1.14
C VAL A 148 11.60 -7.20 -1.57
N ASP A 149 12.65 -6.94 -2.35
CA ASP A 149 12.97 -5.62 -2.91
C ASP A 149 11.84 -5.08 -3.80
N THR A 150 11.30 -5.90 -4.70
CA THR A 150 10.14 -5.54 -5.55
C THR A 150 8.91 -5.20 -4.70
N LEU A 151 8.63 -6.02 -3.68
CA LEU A 151 7.49 -5.80 -2.79
C LEU A 151 7.65 -4.54 -1.94
N LEU A 152 8.86 -4.17 -1.53
CA LEU A 152 9.13 -2.90 -0.85
C LEU A 152 8.91 -1.70 -1.76
N TYR A 153 9.29 -1.74 -3.04
CA TYR A 153 8.93 -0.71 -4.02
C TYR A 153 7.42 -0.60 -4.18
N ALA A 154 6.73 -1.72 -4.36
CA ALA A 154 5.27 -1.76 -4.48
C ALA A 154 4.57 -1.21 -3.23
N LEU A 155 5.04 -1.59 -2.05
CA LEU A 155 4.55 -1.14 -0.75
C LEU A 155 4.64 0.37 -0.58
N MET A 156 5.79 0.96 -0.93
CA MET A 156 6.07 2.38 -0.67
C MET A 156 5.55 3.29 -1.78
N ILE A 157 5.73 2.92 -3.05
CA ILE A 157 5.35 3.74 -4.21
C ILE A 157 3.85 3.59 -4.51
N ARG A 158 3.40 2.36 -4.82
CA ARG A 158 2.02 2.05 -5.19
C ARG A 158 1.09 1.97 -3.98
N SER A 159 1.66 1.88 -2.77
CA SER A 159 0.89 1.60 -1.54
C SER A 159 0.17 0.24 -1.62
N ALA A 160 0.79 -0.76 -2.26
CA ALA A 160 0.19 -2.04 -2.57
C ALA A 160 -0.24 -2.80 -1.30
N ASN A 161 -1.52 -3.18 -1.23
CA ASN A 161 -2.09 -3.87 -0.07
C ASN A 161 -1.75 -5.36 -0.09
N ASP A 162 -1.71 -5.96 -1.26
CA ASP A 162 -1.28 -7.35 -1.49
C ASP A 162 0.20 -7.54 -1.12
N ALA A 163 1.07 -6.59 -1.50
CA ALA A 163 2.47 -6.60 -1.10
C ALA A 163 2.64 -6.51 0.43
N ALA A 164 1.85 -5.67 1.11
CA ALA A 164 1.90 -5.56 2.57
C ALA A 164 1.54 -6.89 3.26
N VAL A 165 0.51 -7.56 2.77
CA VAL A 165 0.05 -8.84 3.32
C VAL A 165 1.04 -9.96 3.00
N ALA A 166 1.52 -10.06 1.75
CA ALA A 166 2.51 -11.07 1.36
C ALA A 166 3.81 -10.96 2.18
N LEU A 167 4.31 -9.72 2.36
CA LEU A 167 5.49 -9.47 3.21
C LEU A 167 5.25 -9.85 4.67
N ALA A 168 4.05 -9.55 5.20
CA ALA A 168 3.69 -9.87 6.58
C ALA A 168 3.63 -11.39 6.81
N GLU A 169 2.96 -12.12 5.91
CA GLU A 169 2.87 -13.58 5.97
C GLU A 169 4.26 -14.22 5.82
N HIS A 170 5.08 -13.73 4.89
CA HIS A 170 6.45 -14.23 4.70
C HIS A 170 7.33 -14.00 5.93
N SER A 171 7.24 -12.81 6.53
CA SER A 171 8.08 -12.38 7.66
C SER A 171 7.73 -13.07 8.99
N ALA A 172 6.48 -13.48 9.20
CA ALA A 172 6.00 -13.98 10.48
C ALA A 172 5.18 -15.29 10.42
N GLY A 173 4.98 -15.84 9.23
CA GLY A 173 4.18 -17.04 9.00
C GLY A 173 2.66 -16.81 9.04
N THR A 174 2.17 -15.98 9.96
CA THR A 174 0.74 -15.62 10.06
C THR A 174 0.55 -14.10 10.21
N MET A 175 -0.64 -13.64 9.85
CA MET A 175 -1.04 -12.24 10.01
C MET A 175 -1.05 -11.81 11.48
N GLU A 176 -1.56 -12.68 12.35
CA GLU A 176 -1.64 -12.42 13.79
C GLU A 176 -0.25 -12.27 14.41
N ALA A 177 0.70 -13.13 14.03
CA ALA A 177 2.08 -13.06 14.49
C ALA A 177 2.75 -11.76 14.01
N PHE A 178 2.50 -11.35 12.76
CA PHE A 178 3.03 -10.09 12.25
C PHE A 178 2.45 -8.87 12.98
N VAL A 179 1.14 -8.82 13.18
CA VAL A 179 0.46 -7.75 13.93
C VAL A 179 0.97 -7.68 15.38
N ALA A 180 1.18 -8.82 16.02
CA ALA A 180 1.79 -8.85 17.36
C ALA A 180 3.19 -8.22 17.35
N ARG A 181 4.03 -8.50 16.35
CA ARG A 181 5.34 -7.87 16.16
C ARG A 181 5.23 -6.36 15.90
N MET A 182 4.26 -5.90 15.10
CA MET A 182 4.01 -4.47 14.86
C MET A 182 3.73 -3.74 16.18
N ASN A 183 2.85 -4.30 17.02
CA ASN A 183 2.51 -3.71 18.31
C ASN A 183 3.66 -3.78 19.32
N ALA A 184 4.42 -4.87 19.36
CA ALA A 184 5.63 -4.98 20.18
C ALA A 184 6.67 -3.93 19.78
N ARG A 185 6.88 -3.73 18.45
CA ARG A 185 7.82 -2.71 17.96
C ARG A 185 7.32 -1.30 18.24
N ALA A 186 6.04 -1.02 18.07
CA ALA A 186 5.43 0.26 18.46
C ALA A 186 5.68 0.55 19.95
N LYS A 187 5.45 -0.41 20.83
CA LYS A 187 5.74 -0.28 22.27
C LYS A 187 7.21 0.00 22.53
N SER A 188 8.14 -0.70 21.86
CA SER A 188 9.58 -0.49 22.01
C SER A 188 10.06 0.89 21.56
N LEU A 189 9.35 1.52 20.62
CA LEU A 189 9.56 2.89 20.16
C LEU A 189 8.86 3.93 21.04
N GLY A 190 8.13 3.52 22.07
CA GLY A 190 7.34 4.40 22.92
C GLY A 190 6.09 4.99 22.21
N MET A 191 5.55 4.31 21.21
CA MET A 191 4.34 4.69 20.48
C MET A 191 3.10 4.24 21.27
N ASN A 192 2.87 4.86 22.42
CA ASN A 192 1.91 4.38 23.42
C ASN A 192 0.44 4.61 23.05
N SER A 193 0.18 5.44 22.04
CA SER A 193 -1.15 5.74 21.51
C SER A 193 -1.38 5.10 20.13
N THR A 194 -0.59 4.07 19.80
CA THR A 194 -0.69 3.36 18.51
C THR A 194 -1.09 1.91 18.73
N ALA A 195 -2.09 1.45 17.96
CA ALA A 195 -2.47 0.05 17.89
C ALA A 195 -2.63 -0.38 16.43
N TYR A 196 -1.99 -1.49 16.09
CA TYR A 196 -2.08 -2.12 14.78
C TYR A 196 -2.96 -3.37 14.84
N HIS A 197 -3.84 -3.52 13.84
CA HIS A 197 -4.72 -4.68 13.65
C HIS A 197 -4.51 -5.34 12.28
N ASN A 198 -3.74 -4.69 11.40
CA ASN A 198 -3.36 -5.21 10.09
C ASN A 198 -2.12 -4.48 9.53
N PRO A 199 -1.40 -5.06 8.53
CA PRO A 199 -0.15 -4.50 8.02
C PRO A 199 -0.33 -3.42 6.96
N ASN A 200 -1.54 -3.19 6.46
CA ASN A 200 -1.77 -2.31 5.30
C ASN A 200 -2.60 -1.05 5.60
N GLY A 201 -3.30 -1.01 6.75
CA GLY A 201 -4.12 0.13 7.17
C GLY A 201 -5.51 0.18 6.54
N LEU A 202 -5.96 -0.89 5.90
CA LEU A 202 -7.34 -0.98 5.42
C LEU A 202 -8.34 -1.00 6.58
N PRO A 203 -9.57 -0.48 6.38
CA PRO A 203 -10.61 -0.51 7.38
C PRO A 203 -11.10 -1.94 7.64
N PRO A 204 -11.70 -2.20 8.81
CA PRO A 204 -12.45 -3.42 9.04
C PRO A 204 -13.63 -3.49 8.06
N ASN A 205 -13.94 -4.67 7.58
CA ASN A 205 -15.06 -4.89 6.66
C ASN A 205 -16.07 -5.93 7.15
N ALA A 206 -16.21 -6.03 8.48
CA ALA A 206 -17.14 -6.92 9.15
C ALA A 206 -16.95 -8.41 8.78
N GLY A 207 -15.71 -8.82 8.51
CA GLY A 207 -15.39 -10.22 8.19
C GLY A 207 -15.75 -10.67 6.77
N LYS A 208 -16.29 -9.78 5.92
CA LYS A 208 -16.70 -10.14 4.56
C LYS A 208 -15.53 -10.47 3.63
N LYS A 209 -14.44 -9.70 3.75
CA LYS A 209 -13.28 -9.82 2.87
C LYS A 209 -11.98 -10.09 3.61
N TYR A 210 -11.82 -9.49 4.79
CA TYR A 210 -10.64 -9.57 5.64
C TYR A 210 -11.01 -9.96 7.07
N PRO A 211 -10.10 -10.60 7.84
CA PRO A 211 -10.41 -11.08 9.19
C PRO A 211 -10.37 -9.98 10.25
N TRP A 212 -9.74 -8.82 9.97
CA TRP A 212 -9.60 -7.76 10.97
C TRP A 212 -10.90 -7.01 11.22
N ARG A 213 -11.12 -6.69 12.49
CA ARG A 213 -12.38 -6.13 12.99
C ARG A 213 -12.24 -4.69 13.47
N GLU A 214 -11.01 -4.19 13.60
CA GLU A 214 -10.70 -2.89 14.15
C GLU A 214 -9.83 -2.08 13.20
N PHE A 215 -9.89 -0.75 13.34
CA PHE A 215 -9.01 0.17 12.63
C PHE A 215 -7.65 0.24 13.31
N ASN A 216 -6.58 0.31 12.54
CA ASN A 216 -5.33 0.83 13.07
C ASN A 216 -5.54 2.27 13.56
N VAL A 217 -4.94 2.60 14.69
CA VAL A 217 -4.95 3.95 15.27
C VAL A 217 -3.54 4.41 15.62
N THR A 218 -3.33 5.73 15.63
CA THR A 218 -2.03 6.34 15.94
C THR A 218 -2.21 7.83 16.26
N THR A 219 -1.10 8.52 16.57
CA THR A 219 -1.00 9.97 16.73
C THR A 219 0.16 10.53 15.90
N CYS A 220 0.20 11.85 15.67
CA CYS A 220 1.36 12.47 15.02
C CYS A 220 2.64 12.29 15.84
N SER A 221 2.56 12.39 17.16
CA SER A 221 3.68 12.18 18.07
C SER A 221 4.26 10.77 17.94
N ASP A 222 3.42 9.75 17.83
CA ASP A 222 3.88 8.38 17.65
C ASP A 222 4.46 8.14 16.25
N GLN A 223 3.83 8.69 15.20
CA GLN A 223 4.36 8.62 13.85
C GLN A 223 5.71 9.34 13.71
N ALA A 224 5.94 10.39 14.48
CA ALA A 224 7.25 11.07 14.53
C ALA A 224 8.35 10.16 15.09
N LYS A 225 8.06 9.35 16.12
CA LYS A 225 9.00 8.36 16.67
C LYS A 225 9.35 7.29 15.63
N LEU A 226 8.33 6.75 14.95
CA LEU A 226 8.52 5.78 13.86
C LEU A 226 9.32 6.37 12.70
N ALA A 227 8.98 7.56 12.25
CA ALA A 227 9.67 8.23 11.15
C ALA A 227 11.14 8.54 11.51
N ARG A 228 11.42 8.97 12.76
CA ARG A 228 12.79 9.17 13.24
C ARG A 228 13.60 7.87 13.24
N GLU A 229 13.03 6.78 13.76
CA GLU A 229 13.68 5.46 13.72
C GLU A 229 14.05 5.10 12.28
N ILE A 230 13.12 5.27 11.34
CA ILE A 230 13.35 4.97 9.93
C ILE A 230 14.49 5.83 9.35
N VAL A 231 14.41 7.15 9.45
CA VAL A 231 15.39 8.02 8.76
C VAL A 231 16.77 8.02 9.40
N LEU A 232 16.87 7.67 10.69
CA LEU A 232 18.13 7.65 11.42
C LEU A 232 18.80 6.27 11.43
N ARG A 233 18.03 5.18 11.51
CA ARG A 233 18.56 3.82 11.68
C ARG A 233 18.32 2.91 10.48
N HIS A 234 17.33 3.23 9.65
CA HIS A 234 16.97 2.46 8.46
C HIS A 234 16.86 3.36 7.20
N PRO A 235 17.87 4.24 6.93
CA PRO A 235 17.82 5.20 5.83
C PRO A 235 17.72 4.54 4.46
N GLN A 236 18.03 3.25 4.34
CA GLN A 236 17.82 2.46 3.12
C GLN A 236 16.35 2.45 2.65
N LEU A 237 15.38 2.74 3.54
CA LEU A 237 13.97 2.89 3.13
C LEU A 237 13.78 4.06 2.14
N LEU A 238 14.63 5.09 2.22
CA LEU A 238 14.56 6.24 1.31
C LEU A 238 14.86 5.84 -0.15
N LYS A 239 15.58 4.74 -0.40
CA LYS A 239 15.75 4.17 -1.75
C LYS A 239 14.39 3.96 -2.43
N TYR A 240 13.39 3.51 -1.69
CA TYR A 240 12.04 3.21 -2.18
C TYR A 240 11.15 4.44 -2.19
N THR A 241 11.14 5.20 -1.10
CA THR A 241 10.19 6.31 -0.90
C THR A 241 10.48 7.51 -1.79
N SER A 242 11.75 7.75 -2.16
CA SER A 242 12.17 8.86 -3.00
C SER A 242 11.82 8.71 -4.49
N ARG A 243 11.40 7.52 -4.93
CA ARG A 243 11.07 7.28 -6.33
C ARG A 243 9.69 7.84 -6.70
N LYS A 244 9.61 8.63 -7.77
CA LYS A 244 8.35 9.13 -8.33
C LYS A 244 7.60 8.03 -9.10
N THR A 245 8.37 7.22 -9.81
CA THR A 245 7.90 6.04 -10.55
C THR A 245 8.92 4.92 -10.41
N TRP A 246 8.48 3.71 -10.63
CA TRP A 246 9.34 2.54 -10.71
C TRP A 246 8.71 1.49 -11.63
N THR A 247 9.53 0.85 -12.46
CA THR A 247 9.08 -0.20 -13.37
C THR A 247 9.38 -1.56 -12.77
N MET A 248 8.34 -2.34 -12.56
CA MET A 248 8.41 -3.69 -12.05
C MET A 248 9.08 -4.64 -13.06
N PRO A 249 9.60 -5.80 -12.61
CA PRO A 249 10.24 -6.79 -13.51
C PRO A 249 9.32 -7.29 -14.64
N ASN A 250 8.00 -7.22 -14.46
CA ASN A 250 7.02 -7.58 -15.51
C ASN A 250 6.73 -6.43 -16.49
N GLY A 251 7.44 -5.32 -16.41
CA GLY A 251 7.23 -4.14 -17.27
C GLY A 251 6.16 -3.15 -16.78
N GLN A 252 5.40 -3.47 -15.74
CA GLN A 252 4.40 -2.56 -15.18
C GLN A 252 5.07 -1.37 -14.48
N THR A 253 4.73 -0.15 -14.88
CA THR A 253 5.19 1.06 -14.19
C THR A 253 4.20 1.46 -13.10
N ILE A 254 4.68 1.57 -11.88
CA ILE A 254 3.94 2.06 -10.72
C ILE A 254 4.34 3.50 -10.39
N VAL A 255 3.38 4.27 -9.88
CA VAL A 255 3.52 5.72 -9.64
C VAL A 255 3.35 6.02 -8.15
N ASN A 256 4.20 6.88 -7.61
CA ASN A 256 4.14 7.28 -6.21
C ASN A 256 2.88 8.10 -5.92
N HIS A 257 2.18 7.76 -4.85
CA HIS A 257 0.97 8.46 -4.40
C HIS A 257 1.27 9.75 -3.63
N ASN A 258 2.53 10.04 -3.32
CA ASN A 258 2.94 11.27 -2.64
C ASN A 258 3.00 12.44 -3.64
N ASN A 259 1.97 13.26 -3.68
CA ASN A 259 1.89 14.39 -4.59
C ASN A 259 2.95 15.46 -4.31
N VAL A 260 3.39 15.64 -3.05
CA VAL A 260 4.43 16.62 -2.70
C VAL A 260 5.76 16.29 -3.39
N MET A 261 6.00 15.01 -3.67
CA MET A 261 7.18 14.57 -4.44
C MET A 261 6.93 14.55 -5.95
N ARG A 262 5.72 14.20 -6.38
CA ARG A 262 5.43 13.87 -7.77
C ARG A 262 5.01 15.06 -8.62
N MET A 263 4.22 15.99 -8.05
CA MET A 263 3.60 17.08 -8.81
C MET A 263 4.40 18.37 -8.65
N ASP A 264 4.76 19.01 -9.74
CA ASP A 264 5.62 20.21 -9.75
C ASP A 264 5.09 21.34 -8.85
N LYS A 265 3.78 21.55 -8.83
CA LYS A 265 3.14 22.57 -7.98
C LYS A 265 3.33 22.36 -6.47
N TRP A 266 3.68 21.14 -6.03
CA TRP A 266 3.89 20.79 -4.63
C TRP A 266 5.37 20.65 -4.26
N LYS A 267 6.29 20.66 -5.22
CA LYS A 267 7.72 20.47 -4.96
C LYS A 267 8.26 21.54 -4.01
N ILE A 268 9.18 21.12 -3.18
CA ILE A 268 10.04 22.00 -2.38
C ILE A 268 11.46 21.80 -2.93
N VAL A 269 12.05 22.89 -3.42
CA VAL A 269 13.38 22.88 -4.03
C VAL A 269 14.36 23.58 -3.10
N ASN A 270 15.51 22.98 -2.90
CA ASN A 270 16.62 23.55 -2.16
C ASN A 270 17.32 24.65 -2.99
N PRO A 271 18.11 25.53 -2.35
CA PRO A 271 18.88 26.54 -3.07
C PRO A 271 19.84 25.98 -4.14
N ASP A 272 20.29 24.74 -3.98
CA ASP A 272 21.15 24.03 -4.94
C ASP A 272 20.38 23.37 -6.11
N GLY A 273 19.08 23.59 -6.20
CA GLY A 273 18.20 23.02 -7.23
C GLY A 273 17.73 21.60 -6.96
N THR A 274 18.18 20.94 -5.90
CA THR A 274 17.73 19.58 -5.55
C THR A 274 16.35 19.59 -4.91
N GLU A 275 15.58 18.49 -5.08
CA GLU A 275 14.30 18.34 -4.40
C GLU A 275 14.54 18.01 -2.92
N ALA A 276 13.89 18.78 -2.03
CA ALA A 276 14.08 18.64 -0.59
C ALA A 276 13.42 17.37 -0.02
N VAL A 277 12.23 16.99 -0.54
CA VAL A 277 11.40 15.91 0.00
C VAL A 277 11.79 14.58 -0.65
N ASP A 278 12.09 13.57 0.17
CA ASP A 278 12.53 12.23 -0.24
C ASP A 278 11.69 11.07 0.34
N GLY A 279 10.57 11.39 0.96
CA GLY A 279 9.66 10.38 1.52
C GLY A 279 8.60 11.00 2.41
N LEU A 280 7.85 10.21 3.19
CA LEU A 280 7.86 8.77 3.35
C LEU A 280 6.58 8.14 2.75
N LYS A 281 5.39 8.42 3.35
CA LYS A 281 4.17 7.68 3.01
C LYS A 281 2.90 8.50 3.15
N THR A 282 1.98 8.31 2.19
CA THR A 282 0.60 8.81 2.24
C THR A 282 -0.38 7.73 2.69
N GLY A 283 -1.53 8.14 3.22
CA GLY A 283 -2.63 7.26 3.57
C GLY A 283 -3.99 7.90 3.28
N TYR A 284 -4.97 7.09 2.94
CA TYR A 284 -6.37 7.51 2.81
C TYR A 284 -7.30 6.34 3.08
N ILE A 285 -8.30 6.58 3.90
CA ILE A 285 -9.55 5.81 4.01
C ILE A 285 -10.69 6.78 4.31
N ASP A 286 -11.91 6.47 3.87
CA ASP A 286 -13.05 7.38 4.10
C ASP A 286 -13.26 7.73 5.57
N ALA A 287 -13.13 6.72 6.43
CA ALA A 287 -13.33 6.85 7.87
C ALA A 287 -12.18 7.55 8.62
N GLY A 288 -11.06 7.84 7.97
CA GLY A 288 -9.86 8.43 8.58
C GLY A 288 -9.32 9.66 7.84
N GLY A 289 -9.92 10.01 6.69
CA GLY A 289 -9.43 11.11 5.86
C GLY A 289 -8.07 10.85 5.24
N SER A 290 -7.42 11.91 4.81
CA SER A 290 -6.13 11.92 4.13
C SER A 290 -4.99 12.20 5.11
N SER A 291 -3.95 11.38 5.06
CA SER A 291 -2.79 11.45 5.95
C SER A 291 -1.48 11.42 5.17
N VAL A 292 -0.41 11.98 5.73
CA VAL A 292 0.93 11.90 5.19
C VAL A 292 1.98 12.00 6.29
N VAL A 293 3.05 11.26 6.12
CA VAL A 293 4.34 11.46 6.79
C VAL A 293 5.34 11.85 5.72
N LEU A 294 5.92 13.03 5.83
CA LEU A 294 6.97 13.52 4.96
C LEU A 294 8.31 13.52 5.70
N THR A 295 9.38 13.32 4.94
CA THR A 295 10.73 13.70 5.35
C THR A 295 11.40 14.49 4.24
N GLY A 296 12.21 15.46 4.61
CA GLY A 296 12.91 16.32 3.68
C GLY A 296 14.24 16.79 4.26
N ARG A 297 15.18 17.14 3.36
CA ARG A 297 16.53 17.54 3.73
C ARG A 297 16.93 18.87 3.07
N ARG A 298 17.62 19.71 3.83
CA ARG A 298 18.32 20.90 3.35
C ARG A 298 19.75 20.91 3.93
N GLY A 299 20.75 20.68 3.09
CA GLY A 299 22.12 20.47 3.54
C GLY A 299 22.22 19.30 4.52
N ALA A 300 22.76 19.55 5.71
CA ALA A 300 22.90 18.56 6.79
C ALA A 300 21.63 18.39 7.64
N HIS A 301 20.66 19.25 7.50
CA HIS A 301 19.45 19.26 8.31
C HIS A 301 18.33 18.43 7.66
N ARG A 302 17.58 17.71 8.49
CA ARG A 302 16.42 16.91 8.05
C ARG A 302 15.22 17.22 8.92
N ALA A 303 14.09 17.52 8.28
CA ALA A 303 12.81 17.67 8.94
C ALA A 303 11.93 16.43 8.70
N ILE A 304 11.04 16.17 9.65
CA ILE A 304 9.93 15.23 9.53
C ILE A 304 8.64 16.00 9.77
N VAL A 305 7.67 15.84 8.87
CA VAL A 305 6.35 16.46 8.97
C VAL A 305 5.28 15.39 8.89
N ILE A 306 4.33 15.45 9.81
CA ILE A 306 3.19 14.54 9.88
C ILE A 306 1.90 15.39 9.80
N VAL A 307 0.97 14.99 8.94
CA VAL A 307 -0.40 15.49 8.89
C VAL A 307 -1.33 14.29 8.85
N LEU A 308 -2.21 14.16 9.83
CA LEU A 308 -3.14 13.03 9.94
C LEU A 308 -4.60 13.51 9.88
N GLY A 309 -5.43 12.75 9.16
CA GLY A 309 -6.87 12.92 9.19
C GLY A 309 -7.39 14.20 8.53
N SER A 310 -6.73 14.69 7.49
CA SER A 310 -7.22 15.83 6.72
C SER A 310 -8.48 15.50 5.93
N ALA A 311 -9.41 16.46 5.82
CA ALA A 311 -10.66 16.30 5.09
C ALA A 311 -10.48 15.97 3.60
N SER A 312 -9.36 16.37 3.00
CA SER A 312 -9.04 16.05 1.60
C SER A 312 -7.54 15.85 1.37
N ALA A 313 -7.20 15.19 0.26
CA ALA A 313 -5.81 15.05 -0.16
C ALA A 313 -5.17 16.40 -0.50
N GLN A 314 -5.93 17.34 -1.05
CA GLN A 314 -5.44 18.67 -1.36
C GLN A 314 -5.04 19.43 -0.09
N LEU A 315 -5.93 19.52 0.90
CA LEU A 315 -5.63 20.19 2.18
C LEU A 315 -4.45 19.53 2.90
N ARG A 316 -4.37 18.19 2.88
CA ARG A 316 -3.22 17.45 3.42
C ARG A 316 -1.92 17.90 2.77
N ASP A 317 -1.88 17.96 1.42
CA ASP A 317 -0.67 18.30 0.65
C ASP A 317 -0.27 19.76 0.85
N GLU A 318 -1.24 20.68 0.89
CA GLU A 318 -1.03 22.12 1.18
C GLU A 318 -0.37 22.31 2.54
N HIS A 319 -0.97 21.76 3.59
CA HIS A 319 -0.45 21.91 4.96
C HIS A 319 0.88 21.20 5.14
N ALA A 320 1.03 19.99 4.62
CA ALA A 320 2.28 19.24 4.75
C ALA A 320 3.44 19.92 4.01
N ARG A 321 3.17 20.51 2.84
CA ARG A 321 4.16 21.28 2.09
C ARG A 321 4.58 22.55 2.81
N SER A 322 3.61 23.34 3.30
CA SER A 322 3.89 24.56 4.07
C SER A 322 4.75 24.24 5.29
N LEU A 323 4.29 23.32 6.12
CA LEU A 323 5.03 22.90 7.32
C LEU A 323 6.44 22.37 7.02
N MET A 324 6.61 21.64 5.91
CA MET A 324 7.95 21.16 5.51
C MET A 324 8.85 22.31 5.08
N SER A 325 8.34 23.27 4.32
CA SER A 325 9.09 24.46 3.92
C SER A 325 9.53 25.28 5.13
N ASP A 326 8.61 25.52 6.06
CA ASP A 326 8.86 26.27 7.27
C ASP A 326 9.86 25.55 8.20
N ALA A 327 9.68 24.23 8.38
CA ALA A 327 10.59 23.40 9.18
C ALA A 327 12.02 23.40 8.62
N LEU A 328 12.17 23.24 7.29
CA LEU A 328 13.50 23.29 6.65
C LEU A 328 14.14 24.68 6.68
N SER A 329 13.33 25.74 6.83
CA SER A 329 13.85 27.12 6.96
C SER A 329 14.24 27.45 8.40
N ALA A 330 13.67 26.75 9.38
CA ALA A 330 13.95 26.92 10.82
C ALA A 330 15.11 26.05 11.32
N LEU A 331 15.71 25.20 10.47
CA LEU A 331 16.85 24.34 10.76
C LEU A 331 18.13 24.88 10.13
#